data_2bf76d79fcb2a7628bf0c4b7333be52b
#
_entry.id   2bf76d79fcb2a7628bf0c4b7333be52b
#
_cell.length_a   1.000
_cell.length_b   1.000
_cell.length_c   1.000
_cell.angle_alpha   90.00
_cell.angle_beta   90.00
_cell.angle_gamma   90.00
#
_symmetry.space_group_name_H-M   'P 1'
#
loop_
_entity.id
_entity.type
_entity.pdbx_description
1 polymer ?
#
loop_
_entity_poly.entity_id
_entity_poly.type
_entity_poly.pdbx_seq_one_letter_code
_entity_poly.pdbx_strand_id
1 'polypeptide(L)'
;MIADAFLWILNRTPSLRRALWRALFDLLAMRFRHIGWWTLMNYGYAEPGQADTSFDLQEADEPERYPIALYRHVAMLAPMTGRDVLEVGSGRGGGASYIARYIKPRRMVGLDLSGKAVAFSSKRHGMANLHFQQGDAEQLPFADESFDSVINVESSFCYPSIDRFFAEVRRVLRPGGHLHYTDLRLAHEVEAWRQAIARSGLELIAERDITPNVVEALHRDSPRRREGGRRIAGAWAGLADVFTGVDGTRIPSLLAGGGMAYYSFLLRKPPVSAPVSAPVSAYAAG
;
A
#
# COMPACT_ATOMS: atom_id res chain seq x y z
N MET A 1 24.61 -12.03 -12.41
CA MET A 1 24.31 -13.05 -13.46
C MET A 1 23.07 -13.90 -13.12
N ILE A 2 23.07 -14.76 -12.06
CA ILE A 2 21.88 -15.60 -11.75
C ILE A 2 20.69 -14.74 -11.32
N ALA A 3 20.90 -13.75 -10.45
CA ALA A 3 19.86 -12.84 -10.00
C ALA A 3 19.29 -11.98 -11.14
N ASP A 4 20.12 -11.53 -12.06
CA ASP A 4 19.71 -10.72 -13.20
C ASP A 4 18.93 -11.55 -14.22
N ALA A 5 19.34 -12.79 -14.46
CA ALA A 5 18.59 -13.74 -15.29
C ALA A 5 17.22 -14.10 -14.65
N PHE A 6 17.19 -14.27 -13.34
CA PHE A 6 15.95 -14.52 -12.60
C PHE A 6 14.99 -13.34 -12.67
N LEU A 7 15.46 -12.12 -12.45
CA LEU A 7 14.66 -10.89 -12.60
C LEU A 7 14.20 -10.69 -14.05
N TRP A 8 15.02 -11.02 -15.04
CA TRP A 8 14.67 -10.96 -16.45
C TRP A 8 13.54 -11.93 -16.82
N ILE A 9 13.59 -13.19 -16.34
CA ILE A 9 12.53 -14.18 -16.52
C ILE A 9 11.23 -13.71 -15.84
N LEU A 10 11.32 -13.19 -14.61
CA LEU A 10 10.19 -12.67 -13.86
C LEU A 10 9.46 -11.55 -14.61
N ASN A 11 10.23 -10.65 -15.25
CA ASN A 11 9.64 -9.52 -15.97
C ASN A 11 8.95 -9.91 -17.28
N ARG A 12 9.30 -11.07 -17.85
CA ARG A 12 8.72 -11.56 -19.13
C ARG A 12 7.53 -12.50 -18.96
N THR A 13 7.30 -13.04 -17.77
CA THR A 13 6.25 -14.03 -17.52
C THR A 13 5.37 -13.59 -16.36
N PRO A 14 4.31 -12.77 -16.59
CA PRO A 14 3.46 -12.22 -15.55
C PRO A 14 2.87 -13.27 -14.58
N SER A 15 2.45 -14.43 -15.12
CA SER A 15 1.93 -15.55 -14.32
C SER A 15 2.98 -16.15 -13.39
N LEU A 16 4.22 -16.31 -13.88
CA LEU A 16 5.33 -16.80 -13.07
C LEU A 16 5.71 -15.78 -11.98
N ARG A 17 5.77 -14.50 -12.33
CA ARG A 17 6.01 -13.41 -11.37
C ARG A 17 4.98 -13.44 -10.24
N ARG A 18 3.69 -13.54 -10.57
CA ARG A 18 2.60 -13.66 -9.59
C ARG A 18 2.76 -14.89 -8.70
N ALA A 19 3.02 -16.07 -9.30
CA ALA A 19 3.20 -17.32 -8.56
C ALA A 19 4.39 -17.26 -7.59
N LEU A 20 5.50 -16.68 -8.01
CA LEU A 20 6.72 -16.55 -7.18
C LEU A 20 6.53 -15.56 -6.03
N TRP A 21 5.92 -14.38 -6.26
CA TRP A 21 5.60 -13.45 -5.20
C TRP A 21 4.61 -14.07 -4.21
N ARG A 22 3.56 -14.75 -4.69
CA ARG A 22 2.64 -15.47 -3.82
C ARG A 22 3.36 -16.52 -2.96
N ALA A 23 4.20 -17.36 -3.57
CA ALA A 23 4.95 -18.39 -2.86
C ALA A 23 5.91 -17.78 -1.82
N LEU A 24 6.57 -16.67 -2.15
CA LEU A 24 7.43 -15.95 -1.21
C LEU A 24 6.64 -15.39 -0.03
N PHE A 25 5.53 -14.70 -0.27
CA PHE A 25 4.70 -14.15 0.81
C PHE A 25 4.01 -15.24 1.65
N ASP A 26 3.57 -16.34 1.04
CA ASP A 26 3.07 -17.51 1.77
C ASP A 26 4.16 -18.11 2.66
N LEU A 27 5.39 -18.25 2.16
CA LEU A 27 6.54 -18.73 2.93
C LEU A 27 6.85 -17.79 4.11
N LEU A 28 6.91 -16.47 3.87
CA LEU A 28 7.13 -15.48 4.91
C LEU A 28 6.01 -15.52 5.96
N ALA A 29 4.74 -15.55 5.53
CA ALA A 29 3.60 -15.64 6.42
C ALA A 29 3.62 -16.90 7.29
N MET A 30 3.97 -18.06 6.72
CA MET A 30 4.11 -19.33 7.45
C MET A 30 5.31 -19.31 8.40
N ARG A 31 6.47 -18.88 7.92
CA ARG A 31 7.73 -18.92 8.69
C ARG A 31 7.66 -18.01 9.91
N PHE A 32 7.01 -16.86 9.76
CA PHE A 32 6.92 -15.84 10.80
C PHE A 32 5.54 -15.74 11.46
N ARG A 33 4.70 -16.78 11.31
CA ARG A 33 3.34 -16.81 11.88
C ARG A 33 3.30 -16.61 13.41
N HIS A 34 4.37 -17.00 14.10
CA HIS A 34 4.51 -16.86 15.55
C HIS A 34 4.90 -15.45 16.00
N ILE A 35 5.31 -14.59 15.06
CA ILE A 35 5.73 -13.21 15.34
C ILE A 35 4.49 -12.31 15.26
N GLY A 36 3.82 -12.14 16.39
CA GLY A 36 2.58 -11.35 16.45
C GLY A 36 2.78 -9.83 16.43
N TRP A 37 3.99 -9.35 16.75
CA TRP A 37 4.30 -7.91 16.80
C TRP A 37 4.69 -7.33 15.42
N TRP A 38 5.13 -8.12 14.46
CA TRP A 38 5.49 -7.65 13.12
C TRP A 38 4.26 -7.73 12.20
N THR A 39 3.45 -6.69 12.22
CA THR A 39 2.21 -6.62 11.41
C THR A 39 2.30 -5.64 10.25
N LEU A 40 3.25 -4.71 10.29
CA LEU A 40 3.51 -3.71 9.26
C LEU A 40 4.86 -3.98 8.60
N MET A 41 4.89 -4.00 7.27
CA MET A 41 6.06 -4.36 6.46
C MET A 41 6.54 -3.20 5.59
N ASN A 42 6.10 -1.98 5.86
CA ASN A 42 6.50 -0.78 5.13
C ASN A 42 7.73 -0.10 5.73
N TYR A 43 8.32 0.84 4.99
CA TYR A 43 9.53 1.55 5.40
C TYR A 43 9.30 2.71 6.36
N GLY A 44 8.03 3.11 6.55
CA GLY A 44 7.67 4.15 7.51
C GLY A 44 7.71 5.56 6.93
N TYR A 45 7.34 6.51 7.81
CA TYR A 45 7.31 7.93 7.49
C TYR A 45 7.70 8.74 8.72
N ALA A 46 8.53 9.77 8.55
CA ALA A 46 8.84 10.77 9.57
C ALA A 46 9.06 12.13 8.90
N GLU A 47 8.65 13.22 9.55
CA GLU A 47 8.96 14.57 9.06
C GLU A 47 10.40 14.92 9.45
N PRO A 48 11.28 15.22 8.47
CA PRO A 48 12.64 15.65 8.78
C PRO A 48 12.65 16.90 9.68
N GLY A 49 13.47 16.89 10.71
CA GLY A 49 13.61 18.00 11.65
C GLY A 49 12.46 18.19 12.64
N GLN A 50 11.42 17.35 12.62
CA GLN A 50 10.32 17.40 13.58
C GLN A 50 10.42 16.26 14.62
N ALA A 51 9.92 16.52 15.83
CA ALA A 51 9.82 15.49 16.85
C ALA A 51 8.72 14.47 16.49
N ASP A 52 8.86 13.22 17.01
CA ASP A 52 7.95 12.10 16.72
C ASP A 52 6.58 12.18 17.41
N THR A 53 6.27 13.32 18.05
CA THR A 53 5.07 13.52 18.86
C THR A 53 3.87 14.06 18.08
N SER A 54 3.89 14.00 16.74
CA SER A 54 2.88 14.63 15.89
C SER A 54 1.48 13.98 15.96
N PHE A 55 1.34 12.80 16.60
CA PHE A 55 0.06 12.12 16.82
C PHE A 55 0.15 11.08 17.93
N ASP A 56 -0.99 10.84 18.59
CA ASP A 56 -1.11 9.90 19.69
C ASP A 56 -1.34 8.48 19.18
N LEU A 57 -0.67 7.51 19.82
CA LEU A 57 -0.86 6.09 19.62
C LEU A 57 -1.18 5.41 20.97
N GLN A 58 -1.83 4.27 20.90
CA GLN A 58 -1.90 3.37 22.05
C GLN A 58 -0.50 2.83 22.33
N GLU A 59 -0.17 2.61 23.61
CA GLU A 59 1.15 2.12 24.04
C GLU A 59 1.61 0.87 23.25
N ALA A 60 0.69 -0.04 22.96
CA ALA A 60 0.97 -1.25 22.18
C ALA A 60 1.37 -0.99 20.72
N ASP A 61 1.03 0.17 20.15
CA ASP A 61 1.33 0.55 18.78
C ASP A 61 2.61 1.40 18.67
N GLU A 62 3.09 1.97 19.78
CA GLU A 62 4.29 2.81 19.81
C GLU A 62 5.53 2.17 19.17
N PRO A 63 5.81 0.88 19.35
CA PRO A 63 6.93 0.24 18.69
C PRO A 63 6.87 0.27 17.14
N GLU A 64 5.67 0.39 16.56
CA GLU A 64 5.47 0.48 15.11
C GLU A 64 5.11 1.91 14.64
N ARG A 65 5.48 2.94 15.40
CA ARG A 65 5.14 4.35 15.16
C ARG A 65 5.45 4.80 13.72
N TYR A 66 6.66 4.55 13.21
CA TYR A 66 7.06 4.98 11.87
C TYR A 66 6.30 4.24 10.76
N PRO A 67 6.16 2.90 10.79
CA PRO A 67 5.28 2.19 9.86
C PRO A 67 3.82 2.69 9.90
N ILE A 68 3.29 2.97 11.09
CA ILE A 68 1.94 3.54 11.27
C ILE A 68 1.87 4.97 10.72
N ALA A 69 2.92 5.77 10.89
CA ALA A 69 2.96 7.14 10.38
C ALA A 69 2.82 7.19 8.86
N LEU A 70 3.33 6.20 8.12
CA LEU A 70 3.13 6.11 6.68
C LEU A 70 1.65 5.85 6.33
N TYR A 71 0.99 4.93 7.02
CA TYR A 71 -0.45 4.71 6.85
C TYR A 71 -1.27 5.95 7.20
N ARG A 72 -0.90 6.64 8.30
CA ARG A 72 -1.52 7.90 8.68
C ARG A 72 -1.35 8.96 7.61
N HIS A 73 -0.13 9.16 7.09
CA HIS A 73 0.15 10.11 6.02
C HIS A 73 -0.77 9.87 4.82
N VAL A 74 -0.88 8.64 4.36
CA VAL A 74 -1.68 8.28 3.19
C VAL A 74 -3.18 8.36 3.49
N ALA A 75 -3.64 7.91 4.66
CA ALA A 75 -5.05 7.93 5.05
C ALA A 75 -5.60 9.36 5.24
N MET A 76 -4.74 10.32 5.59
CA MET A 76 -5.14 11.72 5.81
C MET A 76 -5.23 12.55 4.52
N LEU A 77 -4.89 11.99 3.36
CA LEU A 77 -5.00 12.71 2.07
C LEU A 77 -6.44 13.03 1.67
N ALA A 78 -7.41 12.19 2.06
CA ALA A 78 -8.86 12.45 1.92
C ALA A 78 -9.64 11.70 3.00
N PRO A 79 -10.88 12.13 3.35
CA PRO A 79 -11.66 11.51 4.42
C PRO A 79 -12.00 10.04 4.17
N MET A 80 -11.76 9.18 5.17
CA MET A 80 -12.15 7.76 5.19
C MET A 80 -13.14 7.42 6.31
N THR A 81 -13.32 8.29 7.31
CA THR A 81 -14.21 8.06 8.46
C THR A 81 -15.65 7.82 7.99
N GLY A 82 -16.28 6.75 8.47
CA GLY A 82 -17.64 6.37 8.13
C GLY A 82 -17.83 5.81 6.71
N ARG A 83 -16.74 5.60 5.95
CA ARG A 83 -16.77 5.15 4.56
C ARG A 83 -16.49 3.65 4.43
N ASP A 84 -16.75 3.08 3.25
CA ASP A 84 -16.31 1.74 2.88
C ASP A 84 -14.91 1.82 2.29
N VAL A 85 -13.95 1.18 2.94
CA VAL A 85 -12.53 1.24 2.59
C VAL A 85 -12.00 -0.16 2.24
N LEU A 86 -11.25 -0.26 1.15
CA LEU A 86 -10.51 -1.45 0.74
C LEU A 86 -9.02 -1.18 0.82
N GLU A 87 -8.26 -2.02 1.50
CA GLU A 87 -6.81 -2.08 1.36
C GLU A 87 -6.44 -3.22 0.41
N VAL A 88 -5.70 -2.91 -0.65
CA VAL A 88 -5.18 -3.89 -1.61
C VAL A 88 -3.71 -4.16 -1.30
N GLY A 89 -3.35 -5.42 -1.08
CA GLY A 89 -2.02 -5.82 -0.62
C GLY A 89 -1.86 -5.61 0.89
N SER A 90 -2.85 -6.07 1.68
CA SER A 90 -2.89 -5.82 3.14
C SER A 90 -1.84 -6.59 3.95
N GLY A 91 -1.15 -7.55 3.35
CA GLY A 91 -0.09 -8.33 4.00
C GLY A 91 -0.55 -8.95 5.32
N ARG A 92 0.12 -8.58 6.40
CA ARG A 92 -0.19 -9.08 7.75
C ARG A 92 -1.26 -8.25 8.50
N GLY A 93 -1.93 -7.34 7.79
CA GLY A 93 -3.12 -6.63 8.25
C GLY A 93 -2.91 -5.46 9.21
N GLY A 94 -1.66 -5.09 9.52
CA GLY A 94 -1.37 -4.00 10.45
C GLY A 94 -1.92 -2.65 10.00
N GLY A 95 -1.83 -2.36 8.70
CA GLY A 95 -2.37 -1.14 8.10
C GLY A 95 -3.89 -1.07 8.17
N ALA A 96 -4.58 -2.12 7.71
CA ALA A 96 -6.03 -2.24 7.82
C ALA A 96 -6.50 -2.12 9.27
N SER A 97 -5.78 -2.75 10.21
CA SER A 97 -6.06 -2.66 11.64
C SER A 97 -5.90 -1.24 12.18
N TYR A 98 -4.83 -0.53 11.79
CA TYR A 98 -4.63 0.87 12.16
C TYR A 98 -5.80 1.73 11.64
N ILE A 99 -6.14 1.63 10.36
CA ILE A 99 -7.23 2.40 9.76
C ILE A 99 -8.55 2.09 10.46
N ALA A 100 -8.87 0.83 10.71
CA ALA A 100 -10.11 0.43 11.37
C ALA A 100 -10.23 1.01 12.78
N ARG A 101 -9.14 1.07 13.55
CA ARG A 101 -9.12 1.57 14.95
C ARG A 101 -9.09 3.08 15.06
N TYR A 102 -8.25 3.75 14.26
CA TYR A 102 -7.98 5.17 14.43
C TYR A 102 -8.74 6.06 13.47
N ILE A 103 -8.98 5.63 12.23
CA ILE A 103 -9.71 6.39 11.21
C ILE A 103 -11.20 6.08 11.24
N LYS A 104 -11.59 4.88 11.74
CA LYS A 104 -12.97 4.43 11.97
C LYS A 104 -13.86 4.49 10.71
N PRO A 105 -13.48 3.80 9.63
CA PRO A 105 -14.37 3.61 8.51
C PRO A 105 -15.61 2.80 8.94
N ARG A 106 -16.70 2.90 8.19
CA ARG A 106 -17.88 2.06 8.38
C ARG A 106 -17.56 0.59 8.16
N ARG A 107 -16.79 0.30 7.11
CA ARG A 107 -16.29 -1.02 6.75
C ARG A 107 -14.86 -0.91 6.25
N MET A 108 -14.01 -1.78 6.75
CA MET A 108 -12.64 -1.96 6.29
C MET A 108 -12.46 -3.39 5.77
N VAL A 109 -11.96 -3.52 4.55
CA VAL A 109 -11.60 -4.82 3.97
C VAL A 109 -10.12 -4.80 3.61
N GLY A 110 -9.36 -5.77 4.12
CA GLY A 110 -7.98 -6.02 3.71
C GLY A 110 -7.95 -7.17 2.70
N LEU A 111 -7.40 -6.95 1.51
CA LEU A 111 -7.24 -7.97 0.49
C LEU A 111 -5.77 -8.28 0.28
N ASP A 112 -5.41 -9.57 0.24
CA ASP A 112 -4.06 -10.02 -0.06
C ASP A 112 -4.06 -11.26 -0.93
N LEU A 113 -3.02 -11.42 -1.75
CA LEU A 113 -2.84 -12.58 -2.63
C LEU A 113 -2.52 -13.85 -1.84
N SER A 114 -1.85 -13.72 -0.68
CA SER A 114 -1.44 -14.81 0.20
C SER A 114 -2.58 -15.22 1.13
N GLY A 115 -3.16 -16.41 0.90
CA GLY A 115 -4.15 -16.99 1.83
C GLY A 115 -3.59 -17.23 3.24
N LYS A 116 -2.27 -17.38 3.39
CA LYS A 116 -1.61 -17.52 4.70
C LYS A 116 -1.53 -16.20 5.45
N ALA A 117 -1.27 -15.10 4.73
CA ALA A 117 -1.31 -13.75 5.30
C ALA A 117 -2.74 -13.40 5.74
N VAL A 118 -3.74 -13.67 4.91
CA VAL A 118 -5.16 -13.47 5.24
C VAL A 118 -5.58 -14.25 6.49
N ALA A 119 -5.22 -15.54 6.59
CA ALA A 119 -5.53 -16.36 7.76
C ALA A 119 -4.86 -15.80 9.04
N PHE A 120 -3.62 -15.33 8.94
CA PHE A 120 -2.93 -14.68 10.04
C PHE A 120 -3.65 -13.38 10.44
N SER A 121 -3.94 -12.51 9.49
CA SER A 121 -4.56 -11.19 9.72
C SER A 121 -5.95 -11.31 10.34
N SER A 122 -6.78 -12.23 9.84
CA SER A 122 -8.12 -12.51 10.36
C SER A 122 -8.07 -12.98 11.83
N LYS A 123 -7.08 -13.83 12.17
CA LYS A 123 -6.90 -14.29 13.54
C LYS A 123 -6.35 -13.19 14.47
N ARG A 124 -5.47 -12.33 13.94
CA ARG A 124 -4.73 -11.34 14.74
C ARG A 124 -5.53 -10.07 14.99
N HIS A 125 -6.36 -9.65 14.03
CA HIS A 125 -7.02 -8.35 14.01
C HIS A 125 -8.56 -8.48 13.98
N GLY A 126 -9.12 -9.20 14.95
CA GLY A 126 -10.59 -9.38 15.04
C GLY A 126 -11.30 -8.10 15.48
N MET A 127 -12.03 -7.45 14.57
CA MET A 127 -12.88 -6.28 14.83
C MET A 127 -14.16 -6.37 14.00
N ALA A 128 -15.27 -5.82 14.52
CA ALA A 128 -16.57 -5.91 13.85
C ALA A 128 -16.60 -5.24 12.47
N ASN A 129 -15.83 -4.18 12.29
CA ASN A 129 -15.77 -3.41 11.03
C ASN A 129 -14.60 -3.78 10.12
N LEU A 130 -13.78 -4.79 10.48
CA LEU A 130 -12.59 -5.20 9.72
C LEU A 130 -12.69 -6.66 9.27
N HIS A 131 -12.55 -6.88 7.97
CA HIS A 131 -12.53 -8.21 7.38
C HIS A 131 -11.32 -8.39 6.47
N PHE A 132 -10.81 -9.62 6.36
CA PHE A 132 -9.72 -9.95 5.46
C PHE A 132 -10.18 -11.00 4.46
N GLN A 133 -9.79 -10.82 3.19
CA GLN A 133 -10.17 -11.68 2.08
C GLN A 133 -8.98 -11.96 1.17
N GLN A 134 -8.87 -13.20 0.70
CA GLN A 134 -7.88 -13.54 -0.31
C GLN A 134 -8.35 -13.07 -1.69
N GLY A 135 -7.44 -12.45 -2.47
CA GLY A 135 -7.73 -12.01 -3.83
C GLY A 135 -6.51 -11.47 -4.56
N ASP A 136 -6.68 -11.31 -5.86
CA ASP A 136 -5.67 -10.76 -6.77
C ASP A 136 -5.95 -9.26 -6.98
N ALA A 137 -4.94 -8.42 -6.83
CA ALA A 137 -5.02 -6.97 -7.06
C ALA A 137 -5.39 -6.63 -8.52
N GLU A 138 -5.06 -7.52 -9.48
CA GLU A 138 -5.37 -7.37 -10.89
C GLU A 138 -6.74 -7.95 -11.30
N GLN A 139 -7.47 -8.55 -10.34
CA GLN A 139 -8.81 -9.09 -10.50
C GLN A 139 -9.52 -9.07 -9.15
N LEU A 140 -9.97 -7.90 -8.73
CA LEU A 140 -10.58 -7.70 -7.42
C LEU A 140 -11.94 -8.42 -7.32
N PRO A 141 -12.17 -9.29 -6.30
CA PRO A 141 -13.39 -10.07 -6.16
C PRO A 141 -14.54 -9.26 -5.54
N PHE A 142 -14.73 -8.05 -6.03
CA PHE A 142 -15.77 -7.12 -5.55
C PHE A 142 -16.58 -6.59 -6.72
N ALA A 143 -17.83 -6.22 -6.46
CA ALA A 143 -18.69 -5.57 -7.43
C ALA A 143 -18.17 -4.17 -7.80
N ASP A 144 -18.59 -3.67 -8.94
CA ASP A 144 -18.34 -2.29 -9.35
C ASP A 144 -18.91 -1.34 -8.27
N GLU A 145 -18.21 -0.21 -8.08
CA GLU A 145 -18.66 0.89 -7.22
C GLU A 145 -19.02 0.46 -5.78
N SER A 146 -18.25 -0.47 -5.21
CA SER A 146 -18.48 -1.04 -3.89
C SER A 146 -17.71 -0.34 -2.76
N PHE A 147 -16.75 0.55 -3.08
CA PHE A 147 -15.94 1.25 -2.10
C PHE A 147 -15.87 2.76 -2.33
N ASP A 148 -15.79 3.52 -1.24
CA ASP A 148 -15.57 4.96 -1.26
C ASP A 148 -14.08 5.31 -1.33
N SER A 149 -13.25 4.47 -0.77
CA SER A 149 -11.79 4.63 -0.77
C SER A 149 -11.10 3.28 -0.97
N VAL A 150 -10.03 3.30 -1.76
CA VAL A 150 -9.05 2.22 -1.85
C VAL A 150 -7.73 2.75 -1.33
N ILE A 151 -7.02 1.97 -0.53
CA ILE A 151 -5.66 2.27 -0.07
C ILE A 151 -4.71 1.19 -0.54
N ASN A 152 -3.51 1.58 -0.97
CA ASN A 152 -2.44 0.67 -1.37
C ASN A 152 -1.10 1.24 -0.89
N VAL A 153 -0.40 0.47 -0.05
CA VAL A 153 0.85 0.87 0.58
C VAL A 153 1.92 -0.17 0.31
N GLU A 154 2.99 0.20 -0.38
CA GLU A 154 4.16 -0.65 -0.66
C GLU A 154 3.80 -2.07 -1.15
N SER A 155 2.92 -2.19 -2.13
CA SER A 155 2.58 -3.52 -2.65
C SER A 155 2.54 -3.59 -4.18
N SER A 156 2.28 -2.49 -4.87
CA SER A 156 2.10 -2.51 -6.32
C SER A 156 3.39 -2.76 -7.10
N PHE A 157 4.56 -2.56 -6.49
CA PHE A 157 5.84 -2.92 -7.11
C PHE A 157 5.96 -4.43 -7.41
N CYS A 158 5.17 -5.27 -6.71
CA CYS A 158 5.09 -6.71 -6.93
C CYS A 158 4.12 -7.10 -8.05
N TYR A 159 3.23 -6.21 -8.49
CA TYR A 159 2.17 -6.57 -9.42
C TYR A 159 2.70 -6.79 -10.84
N PRO A 160 2.29 -7.87 -11.53
CA PRO A 160 2.64 -8.09 -12.92
C PRO A 160 2.18 -6.99 -13.87
N SER A 161 0.99 -6.41 -13.64
CA SER A 161 0.41 -5.34 -14.45
C SER A 161 -0.17 -4.23 -13.60
N ILE A 162 0.52 -3.12 -13.52
CA ILE A 162 0.06 -1.93 -12.83
C ILE A 162 -1.20 -1.33 -13.51
N ASP A 163 -1.30 -1.41 -14.82
CA ASP A 163 -2.46 -0.91 -15.56
C ASP A 163 -3.73 -1.72 -15.21
N ARG A 164 -3.65 -3.05 -15.04
CA ARG A 164 -4.78 -3.87 -14.57
C ARG A 164 -5.17 -3.53 -13.15
N PHE A 165 -4.20 -3.32 -12.27
CA PHE A 165 -4.48 -2.88 -10.90
C PHE A 165 -5.25 -1.56 -10.89
N PHE A 166 -4.81 -0.55 -11.64
CA PHE A 166 -5.53 0.72 -11.70
C PHE A 166 -6.92 0.58 -12.32
N ALA A 167 -7.09 -0.25 -13.34
CA ALA A 167 -8.40 -0.51 -13.94
C ALA A 167 -9.38 -1.13 -12.92
N GLU A 168 -8.93 -2.11 -12.13
CA GLU A 168 -9.72 -2.74 -11.08
C GLU A 168 -10.04 -1.76 -9.93
N VAL A 169 -9.07 -0.95 -9.51
CA VAL A 169 -9.30 0.11 -8.52
C VAL A 169 -10.36 1.09 -9.02
N ARG A 170 -10.23 1.56 -10.28
CA ARG A 170 -11.24 2.45 -10.89
C ARG A 170 -12.62 1.80 -10.95
N ARG A 171 -12.70 0.51 -11.24
CA ARG A 171 -13.95 -0.25 -11.32
C ARG A 171 -14.65 -0.32 -9.95
N VAL A 172 -13.92 -0.70 -8.91
CA VAL A 172 -14.50 -0.91 -7.57
C VAL A 172 -14.77 0.39 -6.81
N LEU A 173 -14.11 1.49 -7.16
CA LEU A 173 -14.40 2.80 -6.58
C LEU A 173 -15.75 3.34 -7.06
N ARG A 174 -16.52 3.90 -6.14
CA ARG A 174 -17.69 4.74 -6.45
C ARG A 174 -17.26 6.01 -7.18
N PRO A 175 -18.11 6.61 -8.01
CA PRO A 175 -17.86 7.95 -8.57
C PRO A 175 -17.53 8.95 -7.45
N GLY A 176 -16.47 9.74 -7.60
CA GLY A 176 -15.95 10.63 -6.57
C GLY A 176 -15.12 9.96 -5.48
N GLY A 177 -15.00 8.62 -5.49
CA GLY A 177 -14.17 7.87 -4.56
C GLY A 177 -12.68 8.03 -4.82
N HIS A 178 -11.84 7.73 -3.83
CA HIS A 178 -10.41 8.01 -3.86
C HIS A 178 -9.55 6.75 -3.78
N LEU A 179 -8.43 6.77 -4.54
CA LEU A 179 -7.29 5.88 -4.32
C LEU A 179 -6.22 6.65 -3.52
N HIS A 180 -5.93 6.17 -2.33
CA HIS A 180 -4.83 6.59 -1.48
C HIS A 180 -3.65 5.67 -1.75
N TYR A 181 -2.62 6.17 -2.39
CA TYR A 181 -1.60 5.31 -2.97
C TYR A 181 -0.20 5.79 -2.61
N THR A 182 0.63 4.85 -2.16
CA THR A 182 2.04 5.13 -1.90
C THR A 182 2.88 3.89 -2.18
N ASP A 183 3.98 4.10 -2.88
CA ASP A 183 4.90 3.02 -3.24
C ASP A 183 6.27 3.58 -3.62
N LEU A 184 7.20 2.68 -3.91
CA LEU A 184 8.57 2.99 -4.31
C LEU A 184 8.86 2.41 -5.70
N ARG A 185 9.76 3.07 -6.44
CA ARG A 185 10.27 2.62 -7.74
C ARG A 185 11.75 2.94 -7.87
N LEU A 186 12.44 2.21 -8.74
CA LEU A 186 13.74 2.65 -9.21
C LEU A 186 13.61 4.00 -9.91
N ALA A 187 14.60 4.88 -9.77
CA ALA A 187 14.52 6.26 -10.29
C ALA A 187 14.19 6.30 -11.79
N HIS A 188 14.72 5.35 -12.58
CA HIS A 188 14.43 5.26 -14.01
C HIS A 188 13.03 4.73 -14.37
N GLU A 189 12.30 4.16 -13.40
CA GLU A 189 10.94 3.64 -13.59
C GLU A 189 9.86 4.67 -13.22
N VAL A 190 10.22 5.75 -12.54
CA VAL A 190 9.26 6.74 -12.01
C VAL A 190 8.42 7.36 -13.12
N GLU A 191 9.03 7.70 -14.24
CA GLU A 191 8.31 8.31 -15.36
C GLU A 191 7.30 7.33 -16.00
N ALA A 192 7.68 6.07 -16.20
CA ALA A 192 6.77 5.03 -16.68
C ALA A 192 5.61 4.79 -15.71
N TRP A 193 5.87 4.90 -14.40
CA TRP A 193 4.87 4.80 -13.36
C TRP A 193 3.86 5.96 -13.40
N ARG A 194 4.33 7.22 -13.54
CA ARG A 194 3.47 8.39 -13.74
C ARG A 194 2.60 8.27 -15.00
N GLN A 195 3.17 7.75 -16.09
CA GLN A 195 2.41 7.48 -17.30
C GLN A 195 1.33 6.42 -17.10
N ALA A 196 1.57 5.37 -16.31
CA ALA A 196 0.55 4.39 -15.95
C ALA A 196 -0.58 5.03 -15.12
N ILE A 197 -0.24 5.91 -14.18
CA ILE A 197 -1.22 6.70 -13.42
C ILE A 197 -2.04 7.58 -14.37
N ALA A 198 -1.42 8.29 -15.29
CA ALA A 198 -2.12 9.13 -16.26
C ALA A 198 -3.08 8.35 -17.16
N ARG A 199 -2.74 7.10 -17.53
CA ARG A 199 -3.61 6.22 -18.31
C ARG A 199 -4.72 5.54 -17.51
N SER A 200 -4.69 5.60 -16.19
CA SER A 200 -5.63 4.87 -15.30
C SER A 200 -7.08 5.31 -15.46
N GLY A 201 -7.33 6.50 -15.99
CA GLY A 201 -8.64 7.14 -16.01
C GLY A 201 -9.10 7.65 -14.63
N LEU A 202 -8.19 7.68 -13.64
CA LEU A 202 -8.36 8.38 -12.37
C LEU A 202 -7.76 9.79 -12.51
N GLU A 203 -8.33 10.76 -11.83
CA GLU A 203 -7.80 12.12 -11.73
C GLU A 203 -6.70 12.17 -10.69
N LEU A 204 -5.52 12.67 -11.02
CA LEU A 204 -4.45 12.94 -10.06
C LEU A 204 -4.80 14.23 -9.28
N ILE A 205 -5.08 14.08 -7.99
CA ILE A 205 -5.42 15.20 -7.08
C ILE A 205 -4.18 15.73 -6.38
N ALA A 206 -3.29 14.83 -5.95
CA ALA A 206 -2.04 15.20 -5.30
C ALA A 206 -0.95 14.17 -5.60
N GLU A 207 0.29 14.65 -5.73
CA GLU A 207 1.50 13.87 -5.80
C GLU A 207 2.54 14.52 -4.89
N ARG A 208 3.25 13.70 -4.11
CA ARG A 208 4.34 14.15 -3.26
C ARG A 208 5.48 13.15 -3.30
N ASP A 209 6.69 13.62 -3.55
CA ASP A 209 7.90 12.87 -3.26
C ASP A 209 8.10 12.85 -1.74
N ILE A 210 8.00 11.66 -1.15
CA ILE A 210 8.20 11.42 0.29
C ILE A 210 9.48 10.65 0.56
N THR A 211 10.37 10.54 -0.43
CA THR A 211 11.67 9.88 -0.26
C THR A 211 12.44 10.40 0.96
N PRO A 212 12.57 11.73 1.20
CA PRO A 212 13.26 12.23 2.39
C PRO A 212 12.59 11.81 3.70
N ASN A 213 11.26 11.73 3.72
CA ASN A 213 10.49 11.33 4.88
C ASN A 213 10.68 9.84 5.21
N VAL A 214 10.75 9.00 4.18
CA VAL A 214 10.99 7.56 4.33
C VAL A 214 12.44 7.30 4.78
N VAL A 215 13.42 8.01 4.20
CA VAL A 215 14.83 7.92 4.63
C VAL A 215 14.97 8.31 6.10
N GLU A 216 14.33 9.40 6.53
CA GLU A 216 14.33 9.83 7.92
C GLU A 216 13.70 8.78 8.85
N ALA A 217 12.56 8.19 8.45
CA ALA A 217 11.90 7.12 9.21
C ALA A 217 12.80 5.89 9.34
N LEU A 218 13.45 5.47 8.26
CA LEU A 218 14.39 4.33 8.27
C LEU A 218 15.56 4.57 9.20
N HIS A 219 16.10 5.79 9.19
CA HIS A 219 17.19 6.19 10.09
C HIS A 219 16.76 6.08 11.56
N ARG A 220 15.64 6.72 11.93
CA ARG A 220 15.12 6.70 13.31
C ARG A 220 14.70 5.32 13.77
N ASP A 221 14.12 4.51 12.89
CA ASP A 221 13.62 3.16 13.19
C ASP A 221 14.69 2.06 13.11
N SER A 222 15.90 2.40 12.67
CA SER A 222 17.00 1.45 12.46
C SER A 222 17.34 0.60 13.69
N PRO A 223 17.36 1.11 14.94
CA PRO A 223 17.60 0.28 16.13
C PRO A 223 16.56 -0.84 16.30
N ARG A 224 15.26 -0.50 16.17
CA ARG A 224 14.15 -1.47 16.28
C ARG A 224 14.22 -2.50 15.15
N ARG A 225 14.50 -2.07 13.92
CA ARG A 225 14.63 -2.94 12.74
C ARG A 225 15.79 -3.91 12.88
N ARG A 226 16.94 -3.48 13.41
CA ARG A 226 18.08 -4.34 13.71
C ARG A 226 17.74 -5.41 14.74
N GLU A 227 17.05 -5.02 15.81
CA GLU A 227 16.61 -5.97 16.83
C GLU A 227 15.59 -6.97 16.27
N GLY A 228 14.61 -6.49 15.50
CA GLY A 228 13.66 -7.34 14.78
C GLY A 228 14.37 -8.30 13.81
N GLY A 229 15.30 -7.80 13.02
CA GLY A 229 16.13 -8.58 12.11
C GLY A 229 16.91 -9.68 12.81
N ARG A 230 17.54 -9.39 13.96
CA ARG A 230 18.25 -10.41 14.77
C ARG A 230 17.33 -11.52 15.26
N ARG A 231 16.12 -11.20 15.68
CA ARG A 231 15.12 -12.19 16.13
C ARG A 231 14.60 -13.06 14.99
N ILE A 232 14.59 -12.53 13.77
CA ILE A 232 14.11 -13.20 12.57
C ILE A 232 15.23 -13.97 11.86
N ALA A 233 16.46 -13.47 11.90
CA ALA A 233 17.51 -13.80 10.96
C ALA A 233 17.98 -15.25 11.01
N GLY A 234 18.20 -15.90 12.13
CA GLY A 234 18.70 -17.26 12.10
C GLY A 234 19.45 -17.59 10.79
N ALA A 235 19.07 -18.66 10.12
CA ALA A 235 19.62 -19.08 8.83
C ALA A 235 19.21 -18.21 7.60
N TRP A 236 18.40 -17.13 7.81
CA TRP A 236 17.80 -16.31 6.75
C TRP A 236 18.27 -14.85 6.76
N ALA A 237 19.42 -14.57 7.37
CA ALA A 237 19.96 -13.21 7.52
C ALA A 237 19.98 -12.41 6.20
N GLY A 238 20.39 -13.03 5.09
CA GLY A 238 20.46 -12.36 3.80
C GLY A 238 19.10 -11.99 3.19
N LEU A 239 18.03 -12.71 3.55
CA LEU A 239 16.67 -12.36 3.14
C LEU A 239 16.06 -11.27 4.04
N ALA A 240 16.44 -11.28 5.32
CA ALA A 240 16.03 -10.27 6.27
C ALA A 240 16.52 -8.87 5.85
N ASP A 241 17.75 -8.74 5.37
CA ASP A 241 18.33 -7.46 4.95
C ASP A 241 17.53 -6.78 3.82
N VAL A 242 16.91 -7.55 2.92
CA VAL A 242 16.07 -7.01 1.85
C VAL A 242 14.78 -6.38 2.39
N PHE A 243 14.22 -6.94 3.48
CA PHE A 243 12.93 -6.53 4.02
C PHE A 243 13.02 -5.67 5.28
N THR A 244 14.17 -5.65 5.96
CA THR A 244 14.28 -4.94 7.24
C THR A 244 14.48 -3.44 7.09
N GLY A 245 14.99 -2.95 5.96
CA GLY A 245 15.24 -1.53 5.76
C GLY A 245 16.18 -0.90 6.80
N VAL A 246 17.17 -1.66 7.28
CA VAL A 246 18.16 -1.17 8.24
C VAL A 246 19.15 -0.25 7.53
N ASP A 247 19.54 0.86 8.16
CA ASP A 247 20.57 1.76 7.66
C ASP A 247 21.84 0.99 7.22
N GLY A 248 22.35 1.38 6.03
CA GLY A 248 23.49 0.74 5.40
C GLY A 248 23.15 -0.50 4.57
N THR A 249 21.88 -0.97 4.57
CA THR A 249 21.44 -2.01 3.64
C THR A 249 21.04 -1.43 2.28
N ARG A 250 20.79 -2.30 1.29
CA ARG A 250 20.63 -1.91 -0.12
C ARG A 250 19.52 -0.88 -0.35
N ILE A 251 18.33 -1.09 0.19
CA ILE A 251 17.17 -0.23 -0.10
C ILE A 251 17.32 1.18 0.52
N PRO A 252 17.64 1.33 1.83
CA PRO A 252 17.94 2.65 2.40
C PRO A 252 19.04 3.40 1.65
N SER A 253 20.12 2.70 1.24
CA SER A 253 21.20 3.32 0.47
C SER A 253 20.75 3.79 -0.92
N LEU A 254 19.89 3.03 -1.61
CA LEU A 254 19.32 3.44 -2.90
C LEU A 254 18.38 4.65 -2.76
N LEU A 255 17.55 4.69 -1.71
CA LEU A 255 16.67 5.83 -1.44
C LEU A 255 17.49 7.09 -1.11
N ALA A 256 18.45 6.98 -0.20
CA ALA A 256 19.31 8.11 0.18
C ALA A 256 20.20 8.60 -0.98
N GLY A 257 20.63 7.69 -1.86
CA GLY A 257 21.49 7.97 -3.02
C GLY A 257 20.72 8.37 -4.29
N GLY A 258 19.38 8.47 -4.27
CA GLY A 258 18.58 8.82 -5.44
C GLY A 258 18.44 7.71 -6.48
N GLY A 259 18.86 6.48 -6.18
CA GLY A 259 18.66 5.30 -7.04
C GLY A 259 17.26 4.75 -7.01
N MET A 260 16.49 5.08 -5.97
CA MET A 260 15.06 4.82 -5.81
C MET A 260 14.36 6.07 -5.31
N ALA A 261 13.06 6.17 -5.61
CA ALA A 261 12.20 7.22 -5.14
C ALA A 261 10.91 6.65 -4.55
N TYR A 262 10.36 7.36 -3.57
CA TYR A 262 9.15 7.00 -2.86
C TYR A 262 8.12 8.11 -2.98
N TYR A 263 6.97 7.80 -3.55
CA TYR A 263 5.92 8.79 -3.79
C TYR A 263 4.62 8.42 -3.06
N SER A 264 3.88 9.44 -2.67
CA SER A 264 2.48 9.33 -2.31
C SER A 264 1.60 10.06 -3.31
N PHE A 265 0.45 9.47 -3.63
CA PHE A 265 -0.53 9.99 -4.57
C PHE A 265 -1.92 9.93 -3.94
N LEU A 266 -2.73 10.93 -4.23
CA LEU A 266 -4.16 10.88 -4.10
C LEU A 266 -4.78 10.96 -5.49
N LEU A 267 -5.53 9.92 -5.86
CA LEU A 267 -6.26 9.90 -7.12
C LEU A 267 -7.76 9.79 -6.85
N ARG A 268 -8.58 10.29 -7.76
CA ARG A 268 -10.04 10.27 -7.65
C ARG A 268 -10.68 9.64 -8.88
N LYS A 269 -11.67 8.77 -8.68
CA LYS A 269 -12.56 8.38 -9.78
C LYS A 269 -13.43 9.59 -10.13
N PRO A 270 -13.46 10.07 -11.39
CA PRO A 270 -14.30 11.18 -11.79
C PRO A 270 -15.75 10.94 -11.35
N PRO A 271 -16.46 11.98 -10.86
CA PRO A 271 -17.89 11.88 -10.64
C PRO A 271 -18.62 11.61 -11.96
N VAL A 272 -19.79 10.98 -11.90
CA VAL A 272 -20.63 10.87 -13.10
C VAL A 272 -21.04 12.29 -13.49
N SER A 273 -20.70 12.70 -14.71
CA SER A 273 -21.16 13.99 -15.24
C SER A 273 -22.69 14.02 -15.18
N ALA A 274 -23.27 15.02 -14.53
CA ALA A 274 -24.72 15.22 -14.63
C ALA A 274 -25.08 15.28 -16.12
N PRO A 275 -26.14 14.61 -16.58
CA PRO A 275 -26.60 14.75 -17.96
C PRO A 275 -26.81 16.25 -18.22
N VAL A 276 -26.18 16.77 -19.25
CA VAL A 276 -26.43 18.14 -19.72
C VAL A 276 -27.91 18.19 -19.99
N SER A 277 -28.66 18.92 -19.15
CA SER A 277 -30.07 19.14 -19.39
C SER A 277 -30.25 19.74 -20.79
N ALA A 278 -30.92 19.02 -21.66
CA ALA A 278 -31.21 19.52 -22.99
C ALA A 278 -31.86 20.91 -22.83
N PRO A 279 -31.49 21.90 -23.66
CA PRO A 279 -32.13 23.22 -23.59
C PRO A 279 -33.64 23.03 -23.78
N VAL A 280 -34.40 23.52 -22.82
CA VAL A 280 -35.87 23.57 -22.94
C VAL A 280 -36.16 24.44 -24.17
N SER A 281 -36.56 23.78 -25.26
CA SER A 281 -37.03 24.48 -26.43
C SER A 281 -38.25 25.32 -26.01
N ALA A 282 -38.09 26.66 -25.99
CA ALA A 282 -39.20 27.57 -25.81
C ALA A 282 -40.10 27.45 -27.06
N TYR A 283 -41.18 26.72 -26.94
CA TYR A 283 -42.26 26.83 -27.89
C TYR A 283 -42.82 28.24 -27.80
N ALA A 284 -42.46 29.07 -28.76
CA ALA A 284 -43.18 30.32 -29.01
C ALA A 284 -44.58 29.96 -29.49
N ALA A 285 -45.58 30.27 -28.66
CA ALA A 285 -46.96 30.27 -29.08
C ALA A 285 -47.17 31.50 -29.99
N GLY A 286 -47.52 31.22 -31.25
CA GLY A 286 -48.07 32.21 -32.19
C GLY A 286 -49.56 32.43 -31.92
#